data_42fdb5566c9234dba515e6d9c52616d2
#
_entry.id   42fdb5566c9234dba515e6d9c52616d2
#
_cell.length_a   1.000
_cell.length_b   1.000
_cell.length_c   1.000
_cell.angle_alpha   90.00
_cell.angle_beta   90.00
_cell.angle_gamma   90.00
#
_symmetry.space_group_name_H-M   'P 1'
#
loop_
_entity.id
_entity.type
_entity.pdbx_description
1 polymer ?
#
loop_
_entity_poly.entity_id
_entity_poly.type
_entity_poly.pdbx_seq_one_letter_code
_entity_poly.pdbx_strand_id
1 'polypeptide(L)'
;MLFDVTTVVEQRETLADLQEELSDNVETSMEQLSESTTEVANRSNEISQLVDEQAAELESTQGEISGFSATIEEIASSAEEVSNQSAESRTLAEESVDTAGEVIDQVDDTAEKSASVADDVAELKNEIEQVEELVGVINDIAEQTNMLALNANIEAARSDSDGFAVVADEVKNLANRSQDQADEIEEIVARIKEKAATATTEVRAGNAEIQSARNDIQRLLENQKQILAAVEQTESGITEIADATDEQASVAEGISSAVDDVSERAALVSEEVTEIADENDNQTEMVAGLTRQVEQIDRELAEVMNTSV
;
A
#
# COMPACT_ATOMS: atom_id res chain seq x y z
N MET A 1 81.01 -7.64 89.88
CA MET A 1 80.23 -7.14 88.77
C MET A 1 78.97 -7.99 88.70
N LEU A 2 78.01 -7.70 89.57
CA LEU A 2 76.70 -8.40 89.53
C LEU A 2 75.92 -7.77 88.38
N PHE A 3 75.85 -8.46 87.33
CA PHE A 3 74.83 -8.08 86.31
C PHE A 3 73.46 -8.20 86.95
N ASP A 4 72.71 -7.14 86.88
CA ASP A 4 71.32 -7.08 87.39
C ASP A 4 70.41 -8.04 86.60
N VAL A 5 70.33 -9.25 87.13
CA VAL A 5 69.61 -10.39 86.54
C VAL A 5 68.12 -9.99 86.39
N THR A 6 67.60 -9.11 87.29
CA THR A 6 66.21 -8.65 87.28
C THR A 6 65.92 -7.88 86.01
N THR A 7 66.79 -6.95 85.60
CA THR A 7 66.64 -6.15 84.39
C THR A 7 66.64 -6.96 83.11
N VAL A 8 67.44 -8.03 83.10
CA VAL A 8 67.49 -8.95 81.94
C VAL A 8 66.24 -9.81 81.84
N VAL A 9 65.67 -10.23 82.99
CA VAL A 9 64.40 -10.98 83.00
C VAL A 9 63.24 -10.11 82.58
N GLU A 10 63.12 -8.88 83.11
CA GLU A 10 62.08 -7.91 82.69
C GLU A 10 62.19 -7.56 81.21
N GLN A 11 63.37 -7.37 80.68
CA GLN A 11 63.55 -7.14 79.24
C GLN A 11 63.18 -8.35 78.39
N ARG A 12 63.36 -9.55 78.86
CA ARG A 12 62.96 -10.81 78.17
C ARG A 12 61.45 -10.98 78.20
N GLU A 13 60.78 -10.76 79.32
CA GLU A 13 59.29 -10.79 79.42
C GLU A 13 58.68 -9.77 78.49
N THR A 14 59.17 -8.49 78.50
CA THR A 14 58.71 -7.47 77.59
C THR A 14 58.92 -7.81 76.11
N LEU A 15 60.00 -8.47 75.73
CA LEU A 15 60.32 -8.90 74.41
C LEU A 15 59.39 -10.04 73.96
N ALA A 16 59.06 -10.96 74.86
CA ALA A 16 58.16 -12.08 74.63
C ALA A 16 56.70 -11.54 74.38
N ASP A 17 56.27 -10.65 75.26
CA ASP A 17 54.93 -10.03 75.13
C ASP A 17 54.81 -9.25 73.81
N LEU A 18 55.79 -8.41 73.45
CA LEU A 18 55.84 -7.67 72.21
C LEU A 18 55.80 -8.57 70.96
N GLN A 19 56.42 -9.71 71.07
CA GLN A 19 56.50 -10.65 69.99
C GLN A 19 55.21 -11.47 69.83
N GLU A 20 54.60 -11.90 70.96
CA GLU A 20 53.27 -12.51 70.90
C GLU A 20 52.25 -11.57 70.25
N GLU A 21 52.23 -10.28 70.66
CA GLU A 21 51.37 -9.24 70.06
C GLU A 21 51.72 -9.04 68.59
N LEU A 22 52.99 -9.07 68.17
CA LEU A 22 53.36 -8.92 66.75
C LEU A 22 52.96 -10.16 65.92
N SER A 23 53.16 -11.38 66.49
CA SER A 23 52.74 -12.63 65.81
C SER A 23 51.21 -12.66 65.59
N ASP A 24 50.45 -12.38 66.64
CA ASP A 24 48.95 -12.33 66.53
C ASP A 24 48.47 -11.30 65.52
N ASN A 25 49.09 -10.10 65.50
CA ASN A 25 48.72 -9.07 64.55
C ASN A 25 49.06 -9.45 63.10
N VAL A 26 50.25 -10.14 62.91
CA VAL A 26 50.64 -10.61 61.59
C VAL A 26 49.76 -11.76 61.15
N GLU A 27 49.43 -12.74 62.03
CA GLU A 27 48.50 -13.84 61.71
C GLU A 27 47.11 -13.32 61.33
N THR A 28 46.57 -12.41 62.14
CA THR A 28 45.27 -11.76 61.81
C THR A 28 45.31 -11.05 60.45
N SER A 29 46.41 -10.36 60.14
CA SER A 29 46.55 -9.64 58.87
C SER A 29 46.66 -10.63 57.69
N MET A 30 47.32 -11.77 57.89
CA MET A 30 47.44 -12.85 56.90
C MET A 30 46.12 -13.54 56.63
N GLU A 31 45.30 -13.81 57.67
CA GLU A 31 43.92 -14.35 57.49
C GLU A 31 43.07 -13.42 56.68
N GLN A 32 43.07 -12.11 57.03
CA GLN A 32 42.33 -11.10 56.28
C GLN A 32 42.79 -10.99 54.82
N LEU A 33 44.10 -11.07 54.56
CA LEU A 33 44.62 -11.03 53.20
C LEU A 33 44.26 -12.31 52.41
N SER A 34 44.29 -13.48 53.05
CA SER A 34 43.86 -14.76 52.45
C SER A 34 42.37 -14.77 52.08
N GLU A 35 41.52 -14.18 52.97
CA GLU A 35 40.09 -14.02 52.67
C GLU A 35 39.86 -13.06 51.49
N SER A 36 40.60 -11.91 51.48
CA SER A 36 40.52 -10.93 50.39
C SER A 36 40.98 -11.52 49.05
N THR A 37 42.06 -12.30 49.00
CA THR A 37 42.52 -12.94 47.76
C THR A 37 41.50 -13.98 47.25
N THR A 38 40.84 -14.71 48.15
CA THR A 38 39.76 -15.62 47.78
C THR A 38 38.56 -14.89 47.19
N GLU A 39 38.18 -13.75 47.80
CA GLU A 39 37.06 -12.91 47.27
C GLU A 39 37.42 -12.36 45.89
N VAL A 40 38.66 -11.85 45.69
CA VAL A 40 39.12 -11.36 44.38
C VAL A 40 39.04 -12.46 43.32
N ALA A 41 39.51 -13.69 43.64
CA ALA A 41 39.43 -14.82 42.71
C ALA A 41 37.98 -15.13 42.28
N ASN A 42 37.06 -15.17 43.26
CA ASN A 42 35.66 -15.42 42.97
C ASN A 42 35.03 -14.32 42.06
N ARG A 43 35.30 -13.06 42.38
CA ARG A 43 34.82 -11.93 41.58
C ARG A 43 35.40 -11.91 40.17
N SER A 44 36.68 -12.24 40.01
CA SER A 44 37.30 -12.36 38.70
C SER A 44 36.64 -13.43 37.84
N ASN A 45 36.33 -14.60 38.43
CA ASN A 45 35.58 -15.65 37.73
C ASN A 45 34.16 -15.22 37.34
N GLU A 46 33.44 -14.51 38.22
CA GLU A 46 32.13 -13.98 37.90
C GLU A 46 32.18 -12.96 36.73
N ILE A 47 33.19 -12.07 36.74
CA ILE A 47 33.36 -11.09 35.64
C ILE A 47 33.69 -11.80 34.34
N SER A 48 34.56 -12.84 34.34
CA SER A 48 34.85 -13.66 33.16
C SER A 48 33.59 -14.28 32.57
N GLN A 49 32.70 -14.84 33.40
CA GLN A 49 31.42 -15.40 32.92
C GLN A 49 30.51 -14.33 32.32
N LEU A 50 30.43 -13.16 32.95
CA LEU A 50 29.61 -12.05 32.40
C LEU A 50 30.13 -11.53 31.06
N VAL A 51 31.47 -11.53 30.88
CA VAL A 51 32.09 -11.13 29.59
C VAL A 51 31.80 -12.16 28.51
N ASP A 52 31.84 -13.46 28.82
CA ASP A 52 31.49 -14.51 27.87
C ASP A 52 30.01 -14.45 27.49
N GLU A 53 29.09 -14.22 28.44
CA GLU A 53 27.69 -14.02 28.19
C GLU A 53 27.44 -12.78 27.31
N GLN A 54 28.12 -11.66 27.61
CA GLN A 54 28.04 -10.43 26.83
C GLN A 54 28.51 -10.64 25.39
N ALA A 55 29.61 -11.39 25.18
CA ALA A 55 30.11 -11.70 23.84
C ALA A 55 29.06 -12.48 23.01
N ALA A 56 28.38 -13.46 23.63
CA ALA A 56 27.32 -14.22 22.97
C ALA A 56 26.12 -13.36 22.63
N GLU A 57 25.70 -12.42 23.49
CA GLU A 57 24.61 -11.47 23.21
C GLU A 57 24.96 -10.50 22.07
N LEU A 58 26.22 -10.04 22.01
CA LEU A 58 26.69 -9.17 20.93
C LEU A 58 26.70 -9.90 19.58
N GLU A 59 27.10 -11.16 19.52
CA GLU A 59 27.02 -11.99 18.32
C GLU A 59 25.58 -12.16 17.84
N SER A 60 24.65 -12.41 18.77
CA SER A 60 23.21 -12.46 18.44
C SER A 60 22.69 -11.12 17.89
N THR A 61 23.06 -10.01 18.55
CA THR A 61 22.67 -8.65 18.12
C THR A 61 23.21 -8.33 16.73
N GLN A 62 24.44 -8.73 16.42
CA GLN A 62 25.03 -8.57 15.07
C GLN A 62 24.25 -9.36 14.01
N GLY A 63 23.78 -10.56 14.36
CA GLY A 63 22.88 -11.34 13.50
C GLY A 63 21.55 -10.65 13.25
N GLU A 64 20.95 -10.06 14.28
CA GLU A 64 19.70 -9.29 14.17
C GLU A 64 19.86 -8.03 13.30
N ILE A 65 20.98 -7.30 13.46
CA ILE A 65 21.28 -6.12 12.62
C ILE A 65 21.43 -6.51 11.15
N SER A 66 22.09 -7.63 10.87
CA SER A 66 22.23 -8.15 9.50
C SER A 66 20.87 -8.50 8.89
N GLY A 67 19.98 -9.15 9.65
CA GLY A 67 18.59 -9.43 9.23
C GLY A 67 17.77 -8.15 9.03
N PHE A 68 17.96 -7.16 9.90
CA PHE A 68 17.30 -5.86 9.78
C PHE A 68 17.76 -5.11 8.52
N SER A 69 19.06 -5.11 8.22
CA SER A 69 19.60 -4.51 6.99
C SER A 69 19.03 -5.16 5.73
N ALA A 70 18.90 -6.48 5.70
CA ALA A 70 18.26 -7.19 4.59
C ALA A 70 16.77 -6.79 4.43
N THR A 71 16.05 -6.58 5.55
CA THR A 71 14.66 -6.10 5.52
C THR A 71 14.56 -4.67 4.98
N ILE A 72 15.50 -3.79 5.32
CA ILE A 72 15.60 -2.42 4.79
C ILE A 72 15.77 -2.45 3.26
N GLU A 73 16.66 -3.30 2.74
CA GLU A 73 16.87 -3.47 1.29
C GLU A 73 15.59 -3.97 0.59
N GLU A 74 14.85 -4.90 1.21
CA GLU A 74 13.58 -5.40 0.68
C GLU A 74 12.50 -4.32 0.65
N ILE A 75 12.41 -3.48 1.70
CA ILE A 75 11.48 -2.34 1.75
C ILE A 75 11.83 -1.31 0.66
N ALA A 76 13.11 -0.97 0.49
CA ALA A 76 13.57 -0.05 -0.55
C ALA A 76 13.18 -0.55 -1.95
N SER A 77 13.43 -1.84 -2.24
CA SER A 77 13.06 -2.47 -3.50
C SER A 77 11.54 -2.47 -3.73
N SER A 78 10.76 -2.75 -2.68
CA SER A 78 9.29 -2.71 -2.74
C SER A 78 8.77 -1.29 -2.98
N ALA A 79 9.39 -0.29 -2.37
CA ALA A 79 9.04 1.12 -2.59
C ALA A 79 9.30 1.53 -4.05
N GLU A 80 10.42 1.12 -4.64
CA GLU A 80 10.70 1.35 -6.06
C GLU A 80 9.66 0.67 -6.97
N GLU A 81 9.27 -0.57 -6.68
CA GLU A 81 8.25 -1.28 -7.47
C GLU A 81 6.90 -0.57 -7.40
N VAL A 82 6.46 -0.14 -6.19
CA VAL A 82 5.19 0.60 -6.03
C VAL A 82 5.27 1.97 -6.70
N SER A 83 6.42 2.64 -6.70
CA SER A 83 6.63 3.91 -7.43
C SER A 83 6.43 3.73 -8.94
N ASN A 84 7.04 2.68 -9.52
CA ASN A 84 6.90 2.37 -10.94
C ASN A 84 5.44 2.01 -11.30
N GLN A 85 4.76 1.22 -10.48
CA GLN A 85 3.36 0.85 -10.66
C GLN A 85 2.42 2.07 -10.56
N SER A 86 2.75 3.03 -9.69
CA SER A 86 2.01 4.29 -9.55
C SER A 86 2.15 5.15 -10.80
N ALA A 87 3.37 5.27 -11.34
CA ALA A 87 3.61 6.01 -12.58
C ALA A 87 2.86 5.40 -13.78
N GLU A 88 2.83 4.05 -13.91
CA GLU A 88 2.05 3.36 -14.93
C GLU A 88 0.56 3.60 -14.74
N SER A 89 0.07 3.50 -13.50
CA SER A 89 -1.34 3.75 -13.17
C SER A 89 -1.77 5.18 -13.48
N ARG A 90 -0.90 6.17 -13.25
CA ARG A 90 -1.11 7.57 -13.66
C ARG A 90 -1.30 7.67 -15.16
N THR A 91 -0.38 7.11 -15.94
CA THR A 91 -0.44 7.16 -17.41
C THR A 91 -1.73 6.55 -17.94
N LEU A 92 -2.13 5.38 -17.44
CA LEU A 92 -3.37 4.71 -17.83
C LEU A 92 -4.63 5.52 -17.46
N ALA A 93 -4.60 6.19 -16.32
CA ALA A 93 -5.72 7.04 -15.89
C ALA A 93 -5.81 8.31 -16.76
N GLU A 94 -4.68 8.95 -17.10
CA GLU A 94 -4.63 10.10 -18.02
C GLU A 94 -5.15 9.72 -19.42
N GLU A 95 -4.67 8.61 -20.00
CA GLU A 95 -5.17 8.09 -21.29
C GLU A 95 -6.67 7.78 -21.25
N SER A 96 -7.16 7.28 -20.11
CA SER A 96 -8.59 7.01 -19.92
C SER A 96 -9.43 8.29 -19.87
N VAL A 97 -8.90 9.37 -19.28
CA VAL A 97 -9.53 10.70 -19.27
C VAL A 97 -9.62 11.25 -20.69
N ASP A 98 -8.54 11.17 -21.46
CA ASP A 98 -8.51 11.64 -22.85
C ASP A 98 -9.50 10.86 -23.73
N THR A 99 -9.48 9.54 -23.63
CA THR A 99 -10.40 8.66 -24.35
C THR A 99 -11.87 8.95 -23.99
N ALA A 100 -12.17 9.15 -22.70
CA ALA A 100 -13.53 9.48 -22.28
C ALA A 100 -13.96 10.87 -22.78
N GLY A 101 -13.05 11.83 -22.93
CA GLY A 101 -13.29 13.12 -23.58
C GLY A 101 -13.68 12.95 -25.03
N GLU A 102 -12.93 12.16 -25.80
CA GLU A 102 -13.26 11.87 -27.21
C GLU A 102 -14.63 11.17 -27.36
N VAL A 103 -14.95 10.25 -26.45
CA VAL A 103 -16.26 9.55 -26.48
C VAL A 103 -17.41 10.51 -26.14
N ILE A 104 -17.23 11.48 -25.25
CA ILE A 104 -18.23 12.54 -24.99
C ILE A 104 -18.53 13.32 -26.27
N ASP A 105 -17.48 13.75 -26.99
CA ASP A 105 -17.65 14.48 -28.24
C ASP A 105 -18.43 13.66 -29.30
N GLN A 106 -18.14 12.35 -29.40
CA GLN A 106 -18.87 11.45 -30.29
C GLN A 106 -20.34 11.24 -29.87
N VAL A 107 -20.61 11.21 -28.56
CA VAL A 107 -21.99 11.10 -28.04
C VAL A 107 -22.76 12.38 -28.31
N ASP A 108 -22.14 13.56 -28.14
CA ASP A 108 -22.76 14.86 -28.45
C ASP A 108 -23.05 15.00 -29.96
N ASP A 109 -22.13 14.60 -30.84
CA ASP A 109 -22.35 14.51 -32.29
C ASP A 109 -23.49 13.56 -32.65
N THR A 110 -23.62 12.44 -31.97
CA THR A 110 -24.66 11.45 -32.18
C THR A 110 -26.02 12.00 -31.72
N ALA A 111 -26.04 12.74 -30.61
CA ALA A 111 -27.24 13.43 -30.13
C ALA A 111 -27.76 14.46 -31.13
N GLU A 112 -26.86 15.27 -31.72
CA GLU A 112 -27.21 16.25 -32.74
C GLU A 112 -27.79 15.59 -33.99
N LYS A 113 -27.17 14.55 -34.51
CA LYS A 113 -27.67 13.78 -35.66
C LYS A 113 -29.01 13.13 -35.37
N SER A 114 -29.19 12.58 -34.17
CA SER A 114 -30.47 11.98 -33.76
C SER A 114 -31.59 13.02 -33.65
N ALA A 115 -31.30 14.24 -33.20
CA ALA A 115 -32.22 15.35 -33.19
C ALA A 115 -32.65 15.76 -34.60
N SER A 116 -31.70 15.84 -35.55
CA SER A 116 -31.99 16.11 -36.96
C SER A 116 -32.93 15.04 -37.58
N VAL A 117 -32.68 13.75 -37.28
CA VAL A 117 -33.57 12.67 -37.73
C VAL A 117 -34.97 12.80 -37.12
N ALA A 118 -35.08 13.24 -35.86
CA ALA A 118 -36.40 13.49 -35.26
C ALA A 118 -37.18 14.61 -35.99
N ASP A 119 -36.49 15.67 -36.39
CA ASP A 119 -37.08 16.77 -37.15
C ASP A 119 -37.51 16.31 -38.55
N ASP A 120 -36.66 15.56 -39.26
CA ASP A 120 -36.99 14.99 -40.58
C ASP A 120 -38.23 14.07 -40.54
N VAL A 121 -38.36 13.24 -39.51
CA VAL A 121 -39.52 12.36 -39.30
C VAL A 121 -40.77 13.17 -38.96
N ALA A 122 -40.63 14.28 -38.23
CA ALA A 122 -41.75 15.18 -37.95
C ALA A 122 -42.24 15.92 -39.22
N GLU A 123 -41.30 16.35 -40.09
CA GLU A 123 -41.62 16.94 -41.38
C GLU A 123 -42.30 15.92 -42.30
N LEU A 124 -41.77 14.70 -42.40
CA LEU A 124 -42.38 13.60 -43.17
C LEU A 124 -43.82 13.33 -42.72
N LYS A 125 -44.09 13.36 -41.42
CA LYS A 125 -45.46 13.18 -40.91
C LYS A 125 -46.40 14.28 -41.42
N ASN A 126 -45.97 15.54 -41.47
CA ASN A 126 -46.78 16.67 -42.00
C ASN A 126 -47.02 16.51 -43.50
N GLU A 127 -46.01 16.06 -44.28
CA GLU A 127 -46.17 15.77 -45.71
C GLU A 127 -47.15 14.63 -45.96
N ILE A 128 -47.10 13.56 -45.14
CA ILE A 128 -48.08 12.46 -45.23
C ILE A 128 -49.52 12.95 -44.99
N GLU A 129 -49.73 13.82 -43.98
CA GLU A 129 -51.08 14.40 -43.72
C GLU A 129 -51.56 15.21 -44.89
N GLN A 130 -50.72 15.97 -45.62
CA GLN A 130 -51.08 16.68 -46.83
C GLN A 130 -51.47 15.75 -48.01
N VAL A 131 -50.69 14.63 -48.15
CA VAL A 131 -50.99 13.62 -49.17
C VAL A 131 -52.37 12.95 -48.89
N GLU A 132 -52.60 12.61 -47.59
CA GLU A 132 -53.89 12.04 -47.14
C GLU A 132 -55.11 12.97 -47.55
N GLU A 133 -54.94 14.28 -47.33
CA GLU A 133 -55.99 15.28 -47.74
C GLU A 133 -56.19 15.32 -49.27
N LEU A 134 -55.05 15.29 -50.03
CA LEU A 134 -55.15 15.30 -51.51
C LEU A 134 -55.79 14.01 -52.06
N VAL A 135 -55.50 12.86 -51.47
CA VAL A 135 -56.15 11.57 -51.88
C VAL A 135 -57.65 11.61 -51.58
N GLY A 136 -58.05 12.17 -50.45
CA GLY A 136 -59.47 12.39 -50.15
C GLY A 136 -60.15 13.24 -51.20
N VAL A 137 -59.56 14.34 -51.67
CA VAL A 137 -60.07 15.19 -52.74
C VAL A 137 -60.17 14.41 -54.07
N ILE A 138 -59.19 13.57 -54.40
CA ILE A 138 -59.23 12.74 -55.62
C ILE A 138 -60.39 11.76 -55.55
N ASN A 139 -60.60 11.13 -54.38
CA ASN A 139 -61.72 10.22 -54.18
C ASN A 139 -63.09 10.92 -54.36
N ASP A 140 -63.24 12.12 -53.78
CA ASP A 140 -64.47 12.95 -53.96
C ASP A 140 -64.67 13.29 -55.42
N ILE A 141 -63.60 13.67 -56.15
CA ILE A 141 -63.74 14.01 -57.61
C ILE A 141 -64.10 12.76 -58.40
N ALA A 142 -63.57 11.60 -58.11
CA ALA A 142 -63.86 10.34 -58.75
C ALA A 142 -65.34 9.95 -58.51
N GLU A 143 -65.82 10.05 -57.27
CA GLU A 143 -67.22 9.81 -56.93
C GLU A 143 -68.17 10.77 -57.67
N GLN A 144 -67.88 12.09 -57.69
CA GLN A 144 -68.63 13.07 -58.38
C GLN A 144 -68.66 12.82 -59.90
N THR A 145 -67.52 12.43 -60.48
CA THR A 145 -67.40 12.08 -61.91
C THR A 145 -68.22 10.83 -62.26
N ASN A 146 -68.18 9.82 -61.38
CA ASN A 146 -69.02 8.61 -61.54
C ASN A 146 -70.53 8.95 -61.53
N MET A 147 -70.93 9.83 -60.60
CA MET A 147 -72.34 10.32 -60.55
C MET A 147 -72.72 11.10 -61.79
N LEU A 148 -71.81 11.96 -62.29
CA LEU A 148 -72.05 12.69 -63.54
C LEU A 148 -72.19 11.79 -64.77
N ALA A 149 -71.33 10.77 -64.87
CA ALA A 149 -71.37 9.78 -65.91
C ALA A 149 -72.63 8.90 -65.87
N LEU A 150 -73.12 8.55 -64.67
CA LEU A 150 -74.35 7.83 -64.44
C LEU A 150 -75.55 8.69 -64.93
N ASN A 151 -75.59 9.98 -64.62
CA ASN A 151 -76.59 10.88 -65.05
C ASN A 151 -76.60 11.04 -66.58
N ALA A 152 -75.39 11.14 -67.21
CA ALA A 152 -75.25 11.19 -68.68
C ALA A 152 -75.75 9.89 -69.37
N ASN A 153 -75.47 8.71 -68.78
CA ASN A 153 -75.96 7.42 -69.23
C ASN A 153 -77.49 7.37 -69.20
N ILE A 154 -78.11 7.85 -68.14
CA ILE A 154 -79.58 7.90 -68.03
C ILE A 154 -80.21 8.81 -69.13
N GLU A 155 -79.55 9.94 -69.38
CA GLU A 155 -80.13 10.89 -70.42
C GLU A 155 -79.84 10.42 -71.84
N ALA A 156 -78.69 9.73 -72.08
CA ALA A 156 -78.40 9.07 -73.38
C ALA A 156 -79.40 7.97 -73.68
N ALA A 157 -79.79 7.15 -72.73
CA ALA A 157 -80.85 6.14 -72.86
C ALA A 157 -82.26 6.74 -73.16
N ARG A 158 -82.44 7.96 -72.67
CA ARG A 158 -83.71 8.69 -72.84
C ARG A 158 -83.90 9.38 -74.23
N SER A 159 -82.69 9.76 -74.79
CA SER A 159 -82.62 10.49 -76.08
C SER A 159 -82.30 9.60 -77.32
N ASP A 160 -82.27 8.28 -77.20
CA ASP A 160 -81.92 7.29 -78.25
C ASP A 160 -80.54 7.59 -78.93
N SER A 161 -79.57 8.05 -78.18
CA SER A 161 -78.24 8.52 -78.64
C SER A 161 -77.11 7.52 -78.25
N ASP A 162 -76.94 6.46 -79.04
CA ASP A 162 -75.93 5.37 -78.77
C ASP A 162 -74.53 5.89 -78.62
N GLY A 163 -74.12 6.96 -79.30
CA GLY A 163 -72.76 7.51 -79.22
C GLY A 163 -72.41 8.17 -77.88
N PHE A 164 -73.46 8.85 -77.26
CA PHE A 164 -73.28 9.48 -75.90
C PHE A 164 -73.24 8.43 -74.77
N ALA A 165 -74.01 7.33 -74.96
CA ALA A 165 -74.00 6.24 -73.97
C ALA A 165 -72.60 5.56 -73.84
N VAL A 166 -71.92 5.33 -74.96
CA VAL A 166 -70.57 4.76 -74.97
C VAL A 166 -69.54 5.67 -74.28
N VAL A 167 -69.60 6.99 -74.49
CA VAL A 167 -68.70 7.96 -73.79
C VAL A 167 -69.02 8.02 -72.32
N ALA A 168 -70.29 8.01 -71.93
CA ALA A 168 -70.68 8.02 -70.50
C ALA A 168 -70.28 6.74 -69.80
N ASP A 169 -70.33 5.56 -70.41
CA ASP A 169 -69.83 4.32 -69.85
C ASP A 169 -68.26 4.33 -69.69
N GLU A 170 -67.52 4.88 -70.66
CA GLU A 170 -66.10 5.03 -70.57
C GLU A 170 -65.66 6.00 -69.42
N VAL A 171 -66.41 7.16 -69.31
CA VAL A 171 -66.14 8.10 -68.16
C VAL A 171 -66.44 7.45 -66.82
N LYS A 172 -67.54 6.64 -66.78
CA LYS A 172 -67.88 5.89 -65.56
C LYS A 172 -66.81 4.86 -65.22
N ASN A 173 -66.33 4.11 -66.21
CA ASN A 173 -65.25 3.17 -65.98
C ASN A 173 -63.94 3.84 -65.56
N LEU A 174 -63.63 5.04 -66.10
CA LEU A 174 -62.44 5.80 -65.69
C LEU A 174 -62.57 6.32 -64.24
N ALA A 175 -63.78 6.80 -63.89
CA ALA A 175 -64.10 7.26 -62.55
C ALA A 175 -63.91 6.13 -61.48
N ASN A 176 -64.50 4.93 -61.81
CA ASN A 176 -64.31 3.77 -60.90
C ASN A 176 -62.82 3.38 -60.76
N ARG A 177 -62.07 3.34 -61.88
CA ARG A 177 -60.63 3.07 -61.82
C ARG A 177 -59.83 4.11 -61.03
N SER A 178 -60.27 5.42 -61.12
CA SER A 178 -59.61 6.47 -60.33
C SER A 178 -59.94 6.32 -58.87
N GLN A 179 -61.13 5.86 -58.49
CA GLN A 179 -61.54 5.57 -57.14
C GLN A 179 -60.67 4.36 -56.54
N ASP A 180 -60.65 3.26 -57.34
CA ASP A 180 -59.78 2.07 -56.90
C ASP A 180 -58.31 2.46 -56.69
N GLN A 181 -57.79 3.36 -57.57
CA GLN A 181 -56.42 3.86 -57.40
C GLN A 181 -56.24 4.80 -56.21
N ALA A 182 -57.22 5.64 -55.91
CA ALA A 182 -57.22 6.50 -54.73
C ALA A 182 -57.26 5.67 -53.46
N ASP A 183 -58.08 4.61 -53.38
CA ASP A 183 -58.14 3.69 -52.25
C ASP A 183 -56.81 2.95 -52.05
N GLU A 184 -56.11 2.50 -53.13
CA GLU A 184 -54.80 1.88 -53.06
C GLU A 184 -53.70 2.85 -52.48
N ILE A 185 -53.79 4.15 -52.93
CA ILE A 185 -52.91 5.20 -52.41
C ILE A 185 -53.18 5.45 -50.91
N GLU A 186 -54.44 5.47 -50.50
CA GLU A 186 -54.83 5.65 -49.09
C GLU A 186 -54.24 4.56 -48.19
N GLU A 187 -54.31 3.29 -48.67
CA GLU A 187 -53.64 2.18 -47.94
C GLU A 187 -52.12 2.35 -47.83
N ILE A 188 -51.44 2.84 -48.90
CA ILE A 188 -50.00 3.10 -48.88
C ILE A 188 -49.67 4.22 -47.87
N VAL A 189 -50.44 5.30 -47.90
CA VAL A 189 -50.32 6.47 -47.01
C VAL A 189 -50.47 6.03 -45.53
N ALA A 190 -51.47 5.20 -45.22
CA ALA A 190 -51.72 4.68 -43.90
C ALA A 190 -50.50 3.86 -43.40
N ARG A 191 -49.92 2.98 -44.27
CA ARG A 191 -48.71 2.22 -43.91
C ARG A 191 -47.47 3.11 -43.69
N ILE A 192 -47.32 4.19 -44.47
CA ILE A 192 -46.22 5.14 -44.30
C ILE A 192 -46.38 5.90 -42.98
N LYS A 193 -47.60 6.32 -42.64
CA LYS A 193 -47.95 6.99 -41.38
C LYS A 193 -47.62 6.13 -40.17
N GLU A 194 -47.94 4.84 -40.22
CA GLU A 194 -47.59 3.87 -39.15
C GLU A 194 -46.09 3.76 -39.00
N LYS A 195 -45.32 3.62 -40.12
CA LYS A 195 -43.86 3.55 -40.08
C LYS A 195 -43.25 4.84 -39.53
N ALA A 196 -43.76 6.02 -39.91
CA ALA A 196 -43.26 7.29 -39.36
C ALA A 196 -43.53 7.43 -37.86
N ALA A 197 -44.70 6.95 -37.38
CA ALA A 197 -44.97 6.91 -35.93
C ALA A 197 -44.02 5.96 -35.17
N THR A 198 -43.72 4.79 -35.73
CA THR A 198 -42.73 3.85 -35.17
C THR A 198 -41.34 4.48 -35.13
N ALA A 199 -40.89 5.09 -36.25
CA ALA A 199 -39.60 5.79 -36.31
C ALA A 199 -39.50 6.93 -35.29
N THR A 200 -40.59 7.70 -35.07
CA THR A 200 -40.61 8.73 -34.03
C THR A 200 -40.36 8.14 -32.62
N THR A 201 -40.95 6.98 -32.35
CA THR A 201 -40.80 6.30 -31.05
C THR A 201 -39.38 5.77 -30.85
N GLU A 202 -38.82 5.16 -31.90
CA GLU A 202 -37.45 4.64 -31.89
C GLU A 202 -36.41 5.75 -31.71
N VAL A 203 -36.57 6.88 -32.43
CA VAL A 203 -35.67 8.05 -32.28
C VAL A 203 -35.73 8.62 -30.85
N ARG A 204 -36.90 8.69 -30.24
CA ARG A 204 -37.03 9.16 -28.85
C ARG A 204 -36.39 8.22 -27.87
N ALA A 205 -36.55 6.91 -28.07
CA ALA A 205 -35.88 5.91 -27.24
C ALA A 205 -34.35 6.00 -27.37
N GLY A 206 -33.83 6.10 -28.62
CA GLY A 206 -32.41 6.28 -28.89
C GLY A 206 -31.85 7.56 -28.25
N ASN A 207 -32.57 8.67 -28.27
CA ASN A 207 -32.16 9.90 -27.60
C ASN A 207 -32.05 9.73 -26.07
N ALA A 208 -32.97 8.97 -25.46
CA ALA A 208 -32.89 8.68 -24.03
C ALA A 208 -31.64 7.81 -23.69
N GLU A 209 -31.31 6.82 -24.52
CA GLU A 209 -30.12 6.00 -24.38
C GLU A 209 -28.82 6.82 -24.53
N ILE A 210 -28.77 7.73 -25.50
CA ILE A 210 -27.65 8.66 -25.73
C ILE A 210 -27.43 9.53 -24.48
N GLN A 211 -28.48 10.08 -23.88
CA GLN A 211 -28.37 10.87 -22.65
C GLN A 211 -27.88 10.01 -21.45
N SER A 212 -28.33 8.77 -21.36
CA SER A 212 -27.82 7.83 -20.33
C SER A 212 -26.33 7.55 -20.51
N ALA A 213 -25.90 7.24 -21.72
CA ALA A 213 -24.51 7.00 -22.05
C ALA A 213 -23.63 8.21 -21.71
N ARG A 214 -24.09 9.42 -22.02
CA ARG A 214 -23.39 10.66 -21.66
C ARG A 214 -23.18 10.80 -20.15
N ASN A 215 -24.19 10.53 -19.35
CA ASN A 215 -24.14 10.61 -17.90
C ASN A 215 -23.16 9.54 -17.34
N ASP A 216 -23.16 8.35 -17.92
CA ASP A 216 -22.25 7.27 -17.48
C ASP A 216 -20.77 7.60 -17.78
N ILE A 217 -20.50 8.22 -18.94
CA ILE A 217 -19.14 8.68 -19.28
C ILE A 217 -18.71 9.84 -18.36
N GLN A 218 -19.59 10.76 -18.02
CA GLN A 218 -19.27 11.81 -17.05
C GLN A 218 -18.91 11.24 -15.67
N ARG A 219 -19.62 10.20 -15.22
CA ARG A 219 -19.29 9.50 -13.98
C ARG A 219 -17.94 8.77 -14.08
N LEU A 220 -17.64 8.18 -15.23
CA LEU A 220 -16.35 7.56 -15.49
C LEU A 220 -15.22 8.58 -15.40
N LEU A 221 -15.35 9.75 -15.98
CA LEU A 221 -14.38 10.84 -15.87
C LEU A 221 -14.15 11.28 -14.43
N GLU A 222 -15.21 11.38 -13.64
CA GLU A 222 -15.07 11.74 -12.23
C GLU A 222 -14.32 10.66 -11.43
N ASN A 223 -14.60 9.37 -11.71
CA ASN A 223 -13.88 8.26 -11.10
C ASN A 223 -12.40 8.27 -11.49
N GLN A 224 -12.06 8.58 -12.76
CA GLN A 224 -10.64 8.66 -13.19
C GLN A 224 -9.90 9.80 -12.50
N LYS A 225 -10.53 10.95 -12.26
CA LYS A 225 -9.93 12.04 -11.47
C LYS A 225 -9.64 11.62 -10.03
N GLN A 226 -10.54 10.83 -9.43
CA GLN A 226 -10.33 10.29 -8.09
C GLN A 226 -9.16 9.28 -8.07
N ILE A 227 -9.02 8.45 -9.11
CA ILE A 227 -7.89 7.54 -9.26
C ILE A 227 -6.57 8.33 -9.37
N LEU A 228 -6.52 9.38 -10.19
CA LEU A 228 -5.34 10.24 -10.30
C LEU A 228 -4.94 10.85 -8.95
N ALA A 229 -5.90 11.38 -8.20
CA ALA A 229 -5.64 11.92 -6.86
C ALA A 229 -5.13 10.86 -5.88
N ALA A 230 -5.65 9.62 -5.94
CA ALA A 230 -5.17 8.51 -5.12
C ALA A 230 -3.75 8.07 -5.50
N VAL A 231 -3.41 8.08 -6.79
CA VAL A 231 -2.05 7.80 -7.28
C VAL A 231 -1.07 8.86 -6.78
N GLU A 232 -1.41 10.15 -6.87
CA GLU A 232 -0.58 11.24 -6.34
C GLU A 232 -0.32 11.09 -4.83
N GLN A 233 -1.33 10.70 -4.07
CA GLN A 233 -1.18 10.43 -2.64
C GLN A 233 -0.27 9.21 -2.39
N THR A 234 -0.36 8.17 -3.22
CA THR A 234 0.51 6.99 -3.14
C THR A 234 1.95 7.36 -3.42
N GLU A 235 2.24 8.16 -4.46
CA GLU A 235 3.59 8.65 -4.79
C GLU A 235 4.21 9.45 -3.64
N SER A 236 3.41 10.31 -2.97
CA SER A 236 3.86 11.04 -1.78
C SER A 236 4.21 10.09 -0.64
N GLY A 237 3.36 9.10 -0.36
CA GLY A 237 3.60 8.10 0.69
C GLY A 237 4.84 7.24 0.41
N ILE A 238 5.09 6.89 -0.86
CA ILE A 238 6.30 6.14 -1.25
C ILE A 238 7.57 6.98 -1.04
N THR A 239 7.52 8.28 -1.30
CA THR A 239 8.65 9.17 -1.02
C THR A 239 8.97 9.21 0.48
N GLU A 240 7.94 9.30 1.32
CA GLU A 240 8.12 9.25 2.78
C GLU A 240 8.68 7.89 3.27
N ILE A 241 8.27 6.77 2.63
CA ILE A 241 8.83 5.45 2.92
C ILE A 241 10.30 5.37 2.53
N ALA A 242 10.69 5.90 1.36
CA ALA A 242 12.08 5.91 0.91
C ALA A 242 12.96 6.71 1.88
N ASP A 243 12.55 7.93 2.27
CA ASP A 243 13.26 8.76 3.22
C ASP A 243 13.43 8.05 4.59
N ALA A 244 12.36 7.42 5.10
CA ALA A 244 12.41 6.67 6.35
C ALA A 244 13.31 5.42 6.26
N THR A 245 13.37 4.78 5.10
CA THR A 245 14.21 3.60 4.84
C THR A 245 15.70 3.99 4.83
N ASP A 246 16.05 5.13 4.23
CA ASP A 246 17.42 5.67 4.24
C ASP A 246 17.86 6.03 5.68
N GLU A 247 16.96 6.63 6.47
CA GLU A 247 17.23 6.91 7.88
C GLU A 247 17.45 5.61 8.68
N GLN A 248 16.62 4.57 8.46
CA GLN A 248 16.77 3.27 9.10
C GLN A 248 18.10 2.58 8.72
N ALA A 249 18.55 2.68 7.48
CA ALA A 249 19.85 2.17 7.05
C ALA A 249 21.00 2.83 7.82
N SER A 250 20.96 4.17 7.95
CA SER A 250 21.96 4.91 8.74
C SER A 250 21.94 4.53 10.22
N VAL A 251 20.77 4.29 10.80
CA VAL A 251 20.65 3.83 12.20
C VAL A 251 21.22 2.42 12.34
N ALA A 252 20.96 1.50 11.41
CA ALA A 252 21.50 0.14 11.42
C ALA A 252 23.04 0.14 11.37
N GLU A 253 23.65 0.97 10.53
CA GLU A 253 25.10 1.17 10.48
C GLU A 253 25.64 1.72 11.81
N GLY A 254 24.95 2.68 12.42
CA GLY A 254 25.32 3.22 13.72
C GLY A 254 25.28 2.17 14.84
N ILE A 255 24.25 1.32 14.85
CA ILE A 255 24.13 0.22 15.82
C ILE A 255 25.23 -0.81 15.59
N SER A 256 25.54 -1.19 14.35
CA SER A 256 26.63 -2.12 14.03
C SER A 256 27.97 -1.62 14.56
N SER A 257 28.29 -0.33 14.34
CA SER A 257 29.50 0.28 14.89
C SER A 257 29.53 0.28 16.42
N ALA A 258 28.40 0.51 17.08
CA ALA A 258 28.31 0.46 18.53
C ALA A 258 28.50 -0.96 19.09
N VAL A 259 28.02 -1.98 18.39
CA VAL A 259 28.23 -3.39 18.74
C VAL A 259 29.69 -3.76 18.61
N ASP A 260 30.39 -3.32 17.56
CA ASP A 260 31.83 -3.54 17.37
C ASP A 260 32.63 -2.89 18.49
N ASP A 261 32.31 -1.63 18.86
CA ASP A 261 32.97 -0.92 19.96
C ASP A 261 32.78 -1.63 21.33
N VAL A 262 31.58 -2.17 21.58
CA VAL A 262 31.29 -2.91 22.83
C VAL A 262 32.01 -4.26 22.83
N SER A 263 32.12 -4.94 21.67
CA SER A 263 32.89 -6.18 21.52
C SER A 263 34.37 -5.99 21.81
N GLU A 264 34.98 -4.92 21.32
CA GLU A 264 36.35 -4.56 21.59
C GLU A 264 36.58 -4.31 23.10
N ARG A 265 35.68 -3.59 23.74
CA ARG A 265 35.74 -3.33 25.19
C ARG A 265 35.56 -4.60 26.02
N ALA A 266 34.68 -5.50 25.61
CA ALA A 266 34.51 -6.78 26.28
C ALA A 266 35.79 -7.62 26.21
N ALA A 267 36.47 -7.63 25.08
CA ALA A 267 37.77 -8.29 24.93
C ALA A 267 38.84 -7.69 25.86
N LEU A 268 38.91 -6.36 25.97
CA LEU A 268 39.83 -5.68 26.91
C LEU A 268 39.53 -6.04 28.38
N VAL A 269 38.24 -6.07 28.76
CA VAL A 269 37.83 -6.47 30.11
C VAL A 269 38.24 -7.93 30.40
N SER A 270 38.13 -8.84 29.42
CA SER A 270 38.58 -10.23 29.54
C SER A 270 40.08 -10.34 29.79
N GLU A 271 40.89 -9.53 29.10
CA GLU A 271 42.34 -9.47 29.30
C GLU A 271 42.68 -8.95 30.70
N GLU A 272 42.11 -7.85 31.15
CA GLU A 272 42.32 -7.27 32.49
C GLU A 272 41.94 -8.24 33.62
N VAL A 273 40.81 -8.96 33.44
CA VAL A 273 40.38 -9.96 34.44
C VAL A 273 41.35 -11.12 34.52
N THR A 274 41.96 -11.51 33.39
CA THR A 274 43.00 -12.55 33.37
C THR A 274 44.27 -12.09 34.12
N GLU A 275 44.69 -10.82 33.89
CA GLU A 275 45.83 -10.24 34.64
C GLU A 275 45.56 -10.16 36.16
N ILE A 276 44.34 -9.74 36.56
CA ILE A 276 43.90 -9.70 37.95
C ILE A 276 43.96 -11.12 38.58
N ALA A 277 43.50 -12.14 37.85
CA ALA A 277 43.57 -13.53 38.34
C ALA A 277 45.00 -13.99 38.56
N ASP A 278 45.92 -13.72 37.61
CA ASP A 278 47.34 -14.05 37.72
C ASP A 278 48.02 -13.31 38.88
N GLU A 279 47.73 -12.03 39.08
CA GLU A 279 48.22 -11.22 40.18
C GLU A 279 47.74 -11.74 41.55
N ASN A 280 46.46 -12.14 41.60
CA ASN A 280 45.84 -12.70 42.79
C ASN A 280 46.41 -14.07 43.17
N ASP A 281 46.73 -14.92 42.20
CA ASP A 281 47.43 -16.18 42.42
C ASP A 281 48.84 -15.94 43.02
N ASN A 282 49.58 -14.96 42.51
CA ASN A 282 50.84 -14.53 43.05
C ASN A 282 50.76 -14.03 44.53
N GLN A 283 49.65 -13.22 44.80
CA GLN A 283 49.43 -12.79 46.20
C GLN A 283 49.08 -13.94 47.13
N THR A 284 48.30 -14.92 46.65
CA THR A 284 48.00 -16.14 47.43
C THR A 284 49.24 -16.91 47.77
N GLU A 285 50.21 -17.07 46.84
CA GLU A 285 51.49 -17.70 47.09
C GLU A 285 52.36 -16.91 48.12
N MET A 286 52.35 -15.56 47.99
CA MET A 286 53.06 -14.69 48.95
C MET A 286 52.48 -14.81 50.35
N VAL A 287 51.17 -14.84 50.53
CA VAL A 287 50.49 -15.02 51.81
C VAL A 287 50.92 -16.35 52.43
N ALA A 288 50.84 -17.45 51.66
CA ALA A 288 51.22 -18.76 52.09
C ALA A 288 52.73 -18.83 52.44
N GLY A 289 53.61 -18.09 51.77
CA GLY A 289 55.00 -17.93 52.07
C GLY A 289 55.25 -17.20 53.37
N LEU A 290 54.59 -16.07 53.59
CA LEU A 290 54.68 -15.28 54.82
C LEU A 290 54.12 -16.04 56.00
N THR A 291 53.06 -16.77 55.93
CA THR A 291 52.52 -17.64 57.00
C THR A 291 53.54 -18.65 57.45
N ARG A 292 54.23 -19.33 56.52
CA ARG A 292 55.28 -20.27 56.83
C ARG A 292 56.50 -19.63 57.53
N GLN A 293 56.83 -18.38 57.10
CA GLN A 293 57.95 -17.65 57.77
C GLN A 293 57.57 -17.23 59.19
N VAL A 294 56.40 -16.75 59.46
CA VAL A 294 55.90 -16.41 60.79
C VAL A 294 55.91 -17.64 61.69
N GLU A 295 55.34 -18.77 61.26
CA GLU A 295 55.36 -20.02 61.98
C GLU A 295 56.80 -20.53 62.28
N GLN A 296 57.76 -20.26 61.40
CA GLN A 296 59.16 -20.61 61.61
C GLN A 296 59.83 -19.71 62.67
N ILE A 297 59.60 -18.41 62.64
CA ILE A 297 60.06 -17.41 63.60
C ILE A 297 59.55 -17.76 64.99
N ASP A 298 58.23 -18.08 65.13
CA ASP A 298 57.62 -18.46 66.39
C ASP A 298 58.26 -19.73 66.95
N ARG A 299 58.55 -20.73 66.13
CA ARG A 299 59.28 -21.96 66.53
C ARG A 299 60.71 -21.70 66.99
N GLU A 300 61.49 -20.91 66.25
CA GLU A 300 62.87 -20.56 66.57
C GLU A 300 62.97 -19.79 67.90
N LEU A 301 61.98 -18.92 68.14
CA LEU A 301 61.96 -18.16 69.41
C LEU A 301 61.51 -18.99 70.60
N ALA A 302 60.53 -19.86 70.43
CA ALA A 302 60.19 -20.82 71.49
C ALA A 302 61.35 -21.71 71.88
N GLU A 303 62.20 -22.07 70.89
CA GLU A 303 63.42 -22.88 71.13
C GLU A 303 64.52 -22.06 71.88
N VAL A 304 64.75 -20.81 71.52
CA VAL A 304 65.70 -19.91 72.20
C VAL A 304 65.22 -19.58 73.60
N MET A 305 63.95 -19.42 73.85
CA MET A 305 63.39 -19.20 75.17
C MET A 305 63.48 -20.41 76.09
N ASN A 306 63.32 -21.62 75.53
CA ASN A 306 63.42 -22.86 76.27
C ASN A 306 64.82 -23.33 76.52
N THR A 307 65.85 -22.95 75.72
CA THR A 307 67.21 -23.37 75.81
C THR A 307 68.05 -22.52 76.82
N SER A 308 67.48 -21.45 77.37
CA SER A 308 68.15 -20.45 78.24
C SER A 308 67.69 -20.54 79.70
N VAL A 309 67.10 -21.68 80.12
CA VAL A 309 66.87 -22.07 81.53
C VAL A 309 67.92 -23.06 81.92
#